data_1cf3d5d1ebd9c59460c74f05baa5b809
#
_entry.id   1cf3d5d1ebd9c59460c74f05baa5b809
#
_cell.length_a   1.000
_cell.length_b   1.000
_cell.length_c   1.000
_cell.angle_alpha   90.00
_cell.angle_beta   90.00
_cell.angle_gamma   90.00
#
_symmetry.space_group_name_H-M   'P 1'
#
loop_
_entity.id
_entity.type
_entity.pdbx_description
1 polymer ?
#
loop_
_entity_poly.entity_id
_entity_poly.type
_entity_poly.pdbx_seq_one_letter_code
_entity_poly.pdbx_strand_id
1 'polypeptide(L)'
;MKRIFPFILSLSLLLASCGPSRYAVQVEMRHPSKSGLELTGKNLSVVYLTDGDSIADKFDASMADGFAYALEKDYGTGEGSVGVYSMEHRGGQYSHKDTLVNLLLDTGADAVFLFDKSSLVKVNDQMKKYTLRLYCFDAMNKDENVYTFTGSSIAEGAEDKISEAAWEVGNTVAGSFKSQWKHEQYSIIYYDSQKWYDALDKAEAYEWKAAMDIWIGLLDTPNILKRSCAEYNIAVACYMLGDYALAEEWLDRSEQDNELPVTDALRKRIMTRKSAQ
;
A
#
# COMPACT_ATOMS: atom_id res chain seq x y z
N MET A 1 46.82 -3.42 -46.81
CA MET A 1 45.44 -3.65 -46.27
C MET A 1 45.33 -4.08 -44.81
N LYS A 2 46.42 -4.45 -44.09
CA LYS A 2 46.39 -4.95 -42.69
C LYS A 2 46.38 -3.85 -41.60
N ARG A 3 46.56 -2.59 -41.91
CA ARG A 3 46.61 -1.49 -40.89
C ARG A 3 45.35 -0.63 -40.79
N ILE A 4 44.36 -0.84 -41.64
CA ILE A 4 43.08 -0.04 -41.64
C ILE A 4 42.02 -0.70 -40.71
N PHE A 5 42.15 -2.03 -40.53
CA PHE A 5 41.16 -2.80 -39.70
C PHE A 5 41.12 -2.40 -38.21
N PRO A 6 42.25 -2.15 -37.49
CA PRO A 6 42.18 -1.71 -36.10
C PRO A 6 41.68 -0.25 -35.97
N PHE A 7 41.83 0.59 -36.98
CA PHE A 7 41.33 1.96 -36.95
C PHE A 7 39.82 2.04 -37.12
N ILE A 8 39.20 1.18 -37.95
CA ILE A 8 37.77 1.06 -38.12
C ILE A 8 37.13 0.47 -36.88
N LEU A 9 37.78 -0.51 -36.23
CA LEU A 9 37.29 -1.12 -34.99
C LEU A 9 37.31 -0.14 -33.79
N SER A 10 38.38 0.71 -33.71
CA SER A 10 38.44 1.75 -32.65
C SER A 10 37.48 2.90 -32.90
N LEU A 11 37.16 3.25 -34.12
CA LEU A 11 36.18 4.29 -34.47
C LEU A 11 34.74 3.80 -34.20
N SER A 12 34.45 2.53 -34.42
CA SER A 12 33.12 1.94 -34.10
C SER A 12 32.85 1.86 -32.60
N LEU A 13 33.89 1.69 -31.76
CA LEU A 13 33.78 1.75 -30.29
C LEU A 13 33.51 3.15 -29.75
N LEU A 14 33.97 4.22 -30.44
CA LEU A 14 33.71 5.61 -30.07
C LEU A 14 32.27 6.08 -30.41
N LEU A 15 31.58 5.39 -31.32
CA LEU A 15 30.19 5.71 -31.69
C LEU A 15 29.16 5.04 -30.79
N ALA A 16 29.54 4.12 -29.92
CA ALA A 16 28.64 3.41 -29.02
C ALA A 16 28.26 4.20 -27.75
N SER A 17 28.81 5.40 -27.55
CA SER A 17 28.68 6.17 -26.30
C SER A 17 27.58 7.25 -26.31
N CYS A 18 26.74 7.34 -27.36
CA CYS A 18 25.71 8.40 -27.47
C CYS A 18 24.29 7.97 -27.11
N GLY A 19 24.13 6.86 -26.43
CA GLY A 19 22.83 6.37 -25.97
C GLY A 19 22.33 7.04 -24.67
N PRO A 20 21.04 6.89 -24.34
CA PRO A 20 20.53 7.35 -23.06
C PRO A 20 21.11 6.55 -21.91
N SER A 21 21.41 7.22 -20.83
CA SER A 21 21.78 6.64 -19.54
C SER A 21 20.56 6.56 -18.63
N ARG A 22 20.62 5.72 -17.59
CA ARG A 22 19.53 5.56 -16.61
C ARG A 22 20.06 5.79 -15.21
N TYR A 23 19.27 6.48 -14.43
CA TYR A 23 19.48 6.67 -13.01
C TYR A 23 18.28 6.13 -12.23
N ALA A 24 18.51 5.48 -11.09
CA ALA A 24 17.46 4.93 -10.25
C ALA A 24 17.21 5.85 -9.05
N VAL A 25 16.11 6.61 -9.11
CA VAL A 25 15.65 7.40 -7.97
C VAL A 25 14.93 6.47 -6.99
N GLN A 26 15.33 6.54 -5.72
CA GLN A 26 14.70 5.80 -4.61
C GLN A 26 13.58 6.67 -4.03
N VAL A 27 12.37 6.15 -3.96
CA VAL A 27 11.22 6.87 -3.40
C VAL A 27 10.54 5.99 -2.37
N GLU A 28 10.26 6.55 -1.20
CA GLU A 28 9.43 5.87 -0.21
C GLU A 28 7.96 6.13 -0.54
N MET A 29 7.25 5.06 -0.89
CA MET A 29 5.86 5.12 -1.33
C MET A 29 4.94 4.40 -0.35
N ARG A 30 3.82 5.04 -0.02
CA ARG A 30 2.75 4.41 0.75
C ARG A 30 1.95 3.48 -0.14
N HIS A 31 1.90 2.20 0.24
CA HIS A 31 1.09 1.17 -0.41
C HIS A 31 -0.23 0.98 0.33
N PRO A 32 -1.33 0.66 -0.38
CA PRO A 32 -2.56 0.25 0.26
C PRO A 32 -2.34 -0.92 1.22
N SER A 33 -3.21 -1.04 2.21
CA SER A 33 -3.23 -2.20 3.10
C SER A 33 -3.50 -3.49 2.30
N LYS A 34 -3.16 -4.65 2.87
CA LYS A 34 -3.47 -5.95 2.25
C LYS A 34 -4.97 -6.19 2.10
N SER A 35 -5.79 -5.57 2.97
CA SER A 35 -7.24 -5.62 2.89
C SER A 35 -7.84 -4.78 1.77
N GLY A 36 -7.06 -3.86 1.19
CA GLY A 36 -7.53 -2.88 0.21
C GLY A 36 -8.29 -1.69 0.81
N LEU A 37 -8.54 -1.70 2.14
CA LEU A 37 -9.23 -0.60 2.81
C LEU A 37 -8.29 0.60 3.01
N GLU A 38 -8.79 1.79 2.71
CA GLU A 38 -8.14 3.07 3.04
C GLU A 38 -8.78 3.65 4.30
N LEU A 39 -8.02 3.66 5.38
CA LEU A 39 -8.50 4.06 6.71
C LEU A 39 -7.99 5.44 7.15
N THR A 40 -7.19 6.10 6.34
CA THR A 40 -6.60 7.40 6.67
C THR A 40 -7.66 8.47 6.86
N GLY A 41 -7.60 9.18 7.97
CA GLY A 41 -8.51 10.27 8.27
C GLY A 41 -9.95 9.85 8.63
N LYS A 42 -10.18 8.55 8.85
CA LYS A 42 -11.47 8.01 9.30
C LYS A 42 -11.49 7.78 10.80
N ASN A 43 -12.66 8.02 11.40
CA ASN A 43 -12.95 7.57 12.75
C ASN A 43 -13.23 6.06 12.71
N LEU A 44 -12.51 5.31 13.53
CA LEU A 44 -12.59 3.85 13.54
C LEU A 44 -13.22 3.36 14.84
N SER A 45 -13.99 2.29 14.76
CA SER A 45 -14.47 1.56 15.94
C SER A 45 -14.28 0.06 15.78
N VAL A 46 -13.99 -0.59 16.90
CA VAL A 46 -13.83 -2.04 17.02
C VAL A 46 -14.91 -2.55 17.96
N VAL A 47 -15.67 -3.54 17.51
CA VAL A 47 -16.72 -4.18 18.30
C VAL A 47 -16.40 -5.67 18.40
N TYR A 48 -16.59 -6.26 19.56
CA TYR A 48 -16.46 -7.70 19.76
C TYR A 48 -17.69 -8.27 20.45
N LEU A 49 -17.98 -9.54 20.18
CA LEU A 49 -19.16 -10.23 20.75
C LEU A 49 -18.80 -10.92 22.06
N THR A 50 -19.74 -10.89 23.04
CA THR A 50 -19.66 -11.61 24.31
C THR A 50 -20.87 -12.53 24.47
N ASP A 51 -20.72 -13.72 25.09
CA ASP A 51 -21.80 -14.67 25.34
C ASP A 51 -21.81 -15.21 26.77
N GLY A 52 -20.96 -14.69 27.65
CA GLY A 52 -20.81 -15.11 29.05
C GLY A 52 -19.79 -16.24 29.24
N ASP A 53 -19.12 -16.73 28.19
CA ASP A 53 -17.95 -17.61 28.35
C ASP A 53 -16.75 -16.75 28.78
N SER A 54 -16.40 -16.86 30.08
CA SER A 54 -15.39 -15.99 30.67
C SER A 54 -14.00 -16.08 30.02
N ILE A 55 -13.64 -17.22 29.44
CA ILE A 55 -12.35 -17.44 28.77
C ILE A 55 -12.38 -16.85 27.35
N ALA A 56 -13.41 -17.15 26.57
CA ALA A 56 -13.59 -16.64 25.24
C ALA A 56 -13.82 -15.12 25.26
N ASP A 57 -14.63 -14.62 26.17
CA ASP A 57 -14.88 -13.18 26.32
C ASP A 57 -13.62 -12.40 26.69
N LYS A 58 -12.76 -12.93 27.58
CA LYS A 58 -11.45 -12.32 27.88
C LYS A 58 -10.52 -12.31 26.67
N PHE A 59 -10.52 -13.42 25.90
CA PHE A 59 -9.74 -13.51 24.67
C PHE A 59 -10.22 -12.46 23.66
N ASP A 60 -11.53 -12.41 23.37
CA ASP A 60 -12.12 -11.52 22.39
C ASP A 60 -11.91 -10.03 22.78
N ALA A 61 -12.07 -9.69 24.06
CA ALA A 61 -11.80 -8.34 24.56
C ALA A 61 -10.34 -7.93 24.37
N SER A 62 -9.39 -8.75 24.85
CA SER A 62 -7.96 -8.43 24.73
C SER A 62 -7.48 -8.41 23.29
N MET A 63 -8.02 -9.26 22.43
CA MET A 63 -7.75 -9.28 21.00
C MET A 63 -8.28 -8.00 20.32
N ALA A 64 -9.50 -7.58 20.66
CA ALA A 64 -10.06 -6.32 20.15
C ALA A 64 -9.24 -5.10 20.60
N ASP A 65 -8.78 -5.07 21.85
CA ASP A 65 -7.89 -4.02 22.36
C ASP A 65 -6.55 -3.98 21.60
N GLY A 66 -5.90 -5.13 21.38
CA GLY A 66 -4.66 -5.23 20.62
C GLY A 66 -4.82 -4.80 19.16
N PHE A 67 -5.95 -5.13 18.55
CA PHE A 67 -6.30 -4.71 17.19
C PHE A 67 -6.51 -3.20 17.12
N ALA A 68 -7.31 -2.65 18.04
CA ALA A 68 -7.56 -1.20 18.11
C ALA A 68 -6.29 -0.41 18.35
N TYR A 69 -5.45 -0.82 19.33
CA TYR A 69 -4.16 -0.22 19.59
C TYR A 69 -3.28 -0.14 18.34
N ALA A 70 -3.23 -1.23 17.59
CA ALA A 70 -2.42 -1.28 16.38
C ALA A 70 -2.94 -0.37 15.26
N LEU A 71 -4.27 -0.22 15.10
CA LEU A 71 -4.88 0.72 14.17
C LEU A 71 -4.67 2.17 14.64
N GLU A 72 -4.82 2.43 15.93
CA GLU A 72 -4.62 3.75 16.53
C GLU A 72 -3.22 4.29 16.29
N LYS A 73 -2.21 3.44 16.43
CA LYS A 73 -0.81 3.80 16.17
C LYS A 73 -0.57 4.25 14.71
N ASP A 74 -1.31 3.71 13.74
CA ASP A 74 -1.11 4.01 12.32
C ASP A 74 -2.06 5.09 11.78
N TYR A 75 -3.27 5.18 12.33
CA TYR A 75 -4.35 6.02 11.81
C TYR A 75 -4.94 7.00 12.82
N GLY A 76 -4.66 6.79 14.10
CA GLY A 76 -5.22 7.60 15.17
C GLY A 76 -4.64 9.01 15.23
N THR A 77 -5.44 9.92 15.77
CA THR A 77 -5.06 11.32 16.05
C THR A 77 -4.58 11.54 17.48
N GLY A 78 -4.60 10.48 18.28
CA GLY A 78 -4.20 10.49 19.69
C GLY A 78 -4.61 9.19 20.38
N GLU A 79 -4.22 9.02 21.64
CA GLU A 79 -4.56 7.85 22.45
C GLU A 79 -6.09 7.79 22.67
N GLY A 80 -6.67 6.58 22.47
CA GLY A 80 -8.11 6.36 22.57
C GLY A 80 -8.91 6.84 21.36
N SER A 81 -8.25 7.12 20.22
CA SER A 81 -8.92 7.57 18.98
C SER A 81 -9.67 6.45 18.29
N VAL A 82 -9.39 5.16 18.61
CA VAL A 82 -10.12 3.99 18.12
C VAL A 82 -10.95 3.41 19.27
N GLY A 83 -12.27 3.59 19.21
CA GLY A 83 -13.18 3.09 20.25
C GLY A 83 -13.29 1.57 20.23
N VAL A 84 -13.27 0.93 21.42
CA VAL A 84 -13.51 -0.51 21.58
C VAL A 84 -14.79 -0.72 22.37
N TYR A 85 -15.69 -1.54 21.82
CA TYR A 85 -17.03 -1.77 22.37
C TYR A 85 -17.35 -3.27 22.44
N SER A 86 -18.09 -3.67 23.46
CA SER A 86 -18.63 -5.03 23.56
C SER A 86 -20.12 -5.06 23.18
N MET A 87 -20.53 -6.14 22.54
CA MET A 87 -21.93 -6.40 22.21
C MET A 87 -22.31 -7.83 22.60
N GLU A 88 -23.46 -8.01 23.26
CA GLU A 88 -23.94 -9.32 23.64
C GLU A 88 -24.35 -10.16 22.42
N HIS A 89 -23.82 -11.37 22.30
CA HIS A 89 -24.18 -12.34 21.27
C HIS A 89 -25.53 -12.98 21.58
N ARG A 90 -26.59 -12.59 20.87
CA ARG A 90 -27.97 -13.08 21.07
C ARG A 90 -28.37 -14.15 20.07
N GLY A 91 -27.44 -14.95 19.55
CA GLY A 91 -27.70 -16.01 18.61
C GLY A 91 -28.14 -15.59 17.20
N GLY A 92 -27.95 -14.33 16.85
CA GLY A 92 -28.25 -13.78 15.53
C GLY A 92 -27.09 -13.90 14.53
N GLN A 93 -27.37 -13.63 13.26
CA GLN A 93 -26.33 -13.39 12.26
C GLN A 93 -25.95 -11.91 12.29
N TYR A 94 -24.74 -11.62 12.75
CA TYR A 94 -24.22 -10.24 12.86
C TYR A 94 -23.57 -9.75 11.58
N SER A 95 -23.50 -10.61 10.55
CA SER A 95 -22.97 -10.28 9.22
C SER A 95 -23.92 -9.46 8.35
N HIS A 96 -25.13 -9.13 8.84
CA HIS A 96 -26.05 -8.31 8.07
C HIS A 96 -25.56 -6.86 8.00
N LYS A 97 -25.60 -6.29 6.81
CA LYS A 97 -25.27 -4.90 6.55
C LYS A 97 -25.95 -3.93 7.51
N ASP A 98 -27.22 -4.16 7.81
CA ASP A 98 -27.99 -3.33 8.75
C ASP A 98 -27.39 -3.31 10.15
N THR A 99 -26.84 -4.44 10.63
CA THR A 99 -26.15 -4.50 11.93
C THR A 99 -24.90 -3.63 11.92
N LEU A 100 -24.08 -3.74 10.87
CA LEU A 100 -22.85 -2.97 10.74
C LEU A 100 -23.13 -1.47 10.56
N VAL A 101 -24.17 -1.12 9.82
CA VAL A 101 -24.63 0.28 9.67
C VAL A 101 -25.11 0.85 11.01
N ASN A 102 -25.88 0.08 11.79
CA ASN A 102 -26.32 0.52 13.12
C ASN A 102 -25.13 0.71 14.06
N LEU A 103 -24.17 -0.21 14.09
CA LEU A 103 -22.95 -0.06 14.89
C LEU A 103 -22.13 1.17 14.49
N LEU A 104 -22.06 1.47 13.22
CA LEU A 104 -21.39 2.67 12.72
C LEU A 104 -22.09 3.95 13.22
N LEU A 105 -23.42 3.98 13.20
CA LEU A 105 -24.21 5.10 13.71
C LEU A 105 -24.08 5.22 15.24
N ASP A 106 -24.15 4.11 15.96
CA ASP A 106 -24.09 4.08 17.42
C ASP A 106 -22.71 4.51 17.96
N THR A 107 -21.66 4.17 17.24
CA THR A 107 -20.27 4.51 17.62
C THR A 107 -19.79 5.85 17.05
N GLY A 108 -20.50 6.42 16.08
CA GLY A 108 -20.09 7.65 15.38
C GLY A 108 -18.84 7.48 14.54
N ALA A 109 -18.53 6.25 14.13
CA ALA A 109 -17.36 5.92 13.32
C ALA A 109 -17.66 6.04 11.82
N ASP A 110 -16.59 6.21 11.01
CA ASP A 110 -16.66 6.14 9.55
C ASP A 110 -16.44 4.72 9.03
N ALA A 111 -15.74 3.89 9.82
CA ALA A 111 -15.58 2.46 9.58
C ALA A 111 -15.67 1.66 10.88
N VAL A 112 -16.37 0.54 10.83
CA VAL A 112 -16.56 -0.39 11.96
C VAL A 112 -15.95 -1.75 11.66
N PHE A 113 -15.28 -2.31 12.65
CA PHE A 113 -14.72 -3.65 12.66
C PHE A 113 -15.44 -4.47 13.70
N LEU A 114 -16.23 -5.46 13.28
CA LEU A 114 -16.96 -6.35 14.17
C LEU A 114 -16.31 -7.73 14.20
N PHE A 115 -15.74 -8.10 15.33
CA PHE A 115 -15.26 -9.46 15.57
C PHE A 115 -16.40 -10.36 16.04
N ASP A 116 -16.65 -11.41 15.25
CA ASP A 116 -17.51 -12.51 15.67
C ASP A 116 -16.85 -13.28 16.83
N LYS A 117 -17.62 -14.07 17.57
CA LYS A 117 -17.08 -14.93 18.62
C LYS A 117 -15.92 -15.76 18.08
N SER A 118 -14.80 -15.70 18.78
CA SER A 118 -13.65 -16.53 18.42
C SER A 118 -13.92 -18.00 18.69
N SER A 119 -13.44 -18.87 17.80
CA SER A 119 -13.41 -20.31 18.05
C SER A 119 -12.03 -20.68 18.57
N LEU A 120 -11.98 -21.17 19.80
CA LEU A 120 -10.76 -21.64 20.46
C LEU A 120 -10.79 -23.18 20.56
N VAL A 121 -9.99 -23.85 19.73
CA VAL A 121 -9.93 -25.32 19.69
C VAL A 121 -8.61 -25.81 20.28
N LYS A 122 -8.69 -26.67 21.30
CA LYS A 122 -7.51 -27.33 21.87
C LYS A 122 -6.86 -28.25 20.84
N VAL A 123 -5.58 -28.05 20.57
CA VAL A 123 -4.77 -28.90 19.68
C VAL A 123 -4.02 -29.96 20.50
N ASN A 124 -3.42 -29.53 21.62
CA ASN A 124 -2.74 -30.37 22.60
C ASN A 124 -2.69 -29.64 23.94
N ASP A 125 -2.04 -30.22 24.96
CA ASP A 125 -1.98 -29.67 26.32
C ASP A 125 -1.18 -28.33 26.41
N GLN A 126 -0.55 -27.92 25.34
CA GLN A 126 0.28 -26.69 25.31
C GLN A 126 -0.19 -25.65 24.28
N MET A 127 -1.19 -26.00 23.42
CA MET A 127 -1.54 -25.14 22.30
C MET A 127 -3.04 -25.17 22.00
N LYS A 128 -3.63 -23.99 21.84
CA LYS A 128 -4.96 -23.79 21.26
C LYS A 128 -4.83 -23.15 19.88
N LYS A 129 -5.65 -23.60 18.95
CA LYS A 129 -5.86 -22.96 17.66
C LYS A 129 -7.04 -22.01 17.77
N TYR A 130 -6.89 -20.82 17.20
CA TYR A 130 -7.98 -19.87 17.11
C TYR A 130 -8.45 -19.69 15.66
N THR A 131 -9.73 -19.36 15.51
CA THR A 131 -10.32 -18.87 14.27
C THR A 131 -11.10 -17.63 14.59
N LEU A 132 -10.77 -16.53 13.91
CA LEU A 132 -11.43 -15.23 14.04
C LEU A 132 -12.16 -14.92 12.73
N ARG A 133 -13.38 -14.42 12.85
CA ARG A 133 -14.11 -13.84 11.73
C ARG A 133 -14.34 -12.37 12.02
N LEU A 134 -13.96 -11.54 11.06
CA LEU A 134 -14.03 -10.09 11.15
C LEU A 134 -14.91 -9.57 10.03
N TYR A 135 -15.95 -8.86 10.38
CA TYR A 135 -16.79 -8.10 9.47
C TYR A 135 -16.34 -6.64 9.50
N CYS A 136 -16.14 -6.06 8.33
CA CYS A 136 -15.78 -4.65 8.23
C CYS A 136 -16.78 -3.95 7.32
N PHE A 137 -17.29 -2.81 7.76
CA PHE A 137 -18.10 -1.91 6.95
C PHE A 137 -17.50 -0.52 6.96
N ASP A 138 -17.30 0.02 5.77
CA ASP A 138 -16.79 1.36 5.52
C ASP A 138 -17.90 2.19 4.89
N ALA A 139 -18.32 3.27 5.55
CA ALA A 139 -19.40 4.15 5.08
C ALA A 139 -19.11 4.76 3.70
N MET A 140 -17.85 5.01 3.38
CA MET A 140 -17.45 5.61 2.10
C MET A 140 -17.53 4.62 0.94
N ASN A 141 -17.14 3.35 1.15
CA ASN A 141 -17.13 2.33 0.11
C ASN A 141 -18.45 1.58 -0.03
N LYS A 142 -19.33 1.62 0.99
CA LYS A 142 -20.64 0.95 1.04
C LYS A 142 -20.59 -0.58 0.86
N ASP A 143 -19.42 -1.17 0.88
CA ASP A 143 -19.21 -2.62 0.72
C ASP A 143 -18.94 -3.28 2.08
N GLU A 144 -19.56 -4.45 2.26
CA GLU A 144 -19.23 -5.34 3.36
C GLU A 144 -18.01 -6.17 3.00
N ASN A 145 -17.03 -6.18 3.88
CA ASN A 145 -15.86 -7.04 3.75
C ASN A 145 -15.82 -8.03 4.90
N VAL A 146 -15.59 -9.30 4.58
CA VAL A 146 -15.46 -10.37 5.55
C VAL A 146 -14.08 -10.97 5.48
N TYR A 147 -13.39 -11.00 6.62
CA TYR A 147 -12.04 -11.54 6.74
C TYR A 147 -12.05 -12.71 7.72
N THR A 148 -11.32 -13.76 7.41
CA THR A 148 -11.12 -14.91 8.30
C THR A 148 -9.63 -15.07 8.58
N PHE A 149 -9.29 -15.10 9.86
CA PHE A 149 -7.92 -15.30 10.34
C PHE A 149 -7.85 -16.59 11.15
N THR A 150 -6.83 -17.39 10.90
CA THR A 150 -6.58 -18.62 11.65
C THR A 150 -5.14 -18.64 12.11
N GLY A 151 -4.91 -19.06 13.32
CA GLY A 151 -3.57 -19.21 13.85
C GLY A 151 -3.51 -20.21 15.01
N SER A 152 -2.31 -20.51 15.44
CA SER A 152 -2.06 -21.40 16.56
C SER A 152 -0.92 -20.84 17.40
N SER A 153 -1.20 -20.33 18.59
CA SER A 153 -0.14 -19.90 19.51
C SER A 153 -0.60 -19.55 20.94
N ILE A 154 -1.70 -20.14 21.42
CA ILE A 154 -2.11 -19.88 22.79
C ILE A 154 -1.59 -21.02 23.66
N ALA A 155 -0.58 -20.73 24.49
CA ALA A 155 -0.10 -21.69 25.46
C ALA A 155 -1.21 -22.02 26.48
N GLU A 156 -1.44 -23.30 26.74
CA GLU A 156 -2.33 -23.75 27.83
C GLU A 156 -1.61 -23.57 29.15
N GLY A 157 -2.30 -23.06 30.19
CA GLY A 157 -1.81 -23.17 31.56
C GLY A 157 -1.82 -21.91 32.42
N ALA A 158 -2.15 -20.75 31.87
CA ALA A 158 -2.40 -19.59 32.72
C ALA A 158 -3.50 -18.72 32.11
N GLU A 159 -4.61 -18.56 32.79
CA GLU A 159 -5.67 -17.63 32.37
C GLU A 159 -5.12 -16.21 32.19
N ASP A 160 -4.09 -15.82 32.97
CA ASP A 160 -3.41 -14.53 32.88
C ASP A 160 -2.65 -14.35 31.56
N LYS A 161 -2.15 -15.42 30.93
CA LYS A 161 -1.44 -15.37 29.65
C LYS A 161 -2.35 -15.35 28.41
N ILE A 162 -3.63 -15.71 28.55
CA ILE A 162 -4.60 -15.69 27.46
C ILE A 162 -4.79 -14.27 26.97
N SER A 163 -4.92 -13.30 27.87
CA SER A 163 -5.09 -11.87 27.51
C SER A 163 -3.91 -11.32 26.76
N GLU A 164 -2.67 -11.62 27.20
CA GLU A 164 -1.45 -11.17 26.52
C GLU A 164 -1.33 -11.78 25.11
N ALA A 165 -1.55 -13.10 25.02
CA ALA A 165 -1.52 -13.79 23.72
C ALA A 165 -2.63 -13.30 22.78
N ALA A 166 -3.83 -13.03 23.29
CA ALA A 166 -4.95 -12.50 22.52
C ALA A 166 -4.65 -11.09 22.01
N TRP A 167 -4.07 -10.24 22.85
CA TRP A 167 -3.65 -8.89 22.46
C TRP A 167 -2.65 -8.93 21.30
N GLU A 168 -1.65 -9.80 21.35
CA GLU A 168 -0.67 -9.99 20.26
C GLU A 168 -1.34 -10.52 18.98
N VAL A 169 -2.35 -11.38 19.09
CA VAL A 169 -3.15 -11.84 17.95
C VAL A 169 -3.86 -10.65 17.30
N GLY A 170 -4.51 -9.80 18.07
CA GLY A 170 -5.18 -8.60 17.58
C GLY A 170 -4.24 -7.66 16.87
N ASN A 171 -3.10 -7.36 17.49
CA ASN A 171 -2.05 -6.52 16.91
C ASN A 171 -1.51 -7.09 15.58
N THR A 172 -1.34 -8.41 15.48
CA THR A 172 -0.90 -9.09 14.26
C THR A 172 -1.97 -9.02 13.15
N VAL A 173 -3.23 -9.27 13.49
CA VAL A 173 -4.37 -9.22 12.55
C VAL A 173 -4.53 -7.82 11.97
N ALA A 174 -4.38 -6.79 12.79
CA ALA A 174 -4.41 -5.39 12.35
C ALA A 174 -3.37 -5.08 11.27
N GLY A 175 -2.26 -5.82 11.21
CA GLY A 175 -1.25 -5.69 10.16
C GLY A 175 -1.78 -5.88 8.73
N SER A 176 -2.93 -6.56 8.56
CA SER A 176 -3.60 -6.71 7.27
C SER A 176 -4.33 -5.43 6.82
N PHE A 177 -4.63 -4.54 7.74
CA PHE A 177 -5.35 -3.29 7.52
C PHE A 177 -4.45 -2.07 7.50
N LYS A 178 -3.16 -2.24 7.82
CA LYS A 178 -2.17 -1.16 7.83
C LYS A 178 -1.60 -0.93 6.46
N SER A 179 -1.53 0.34 6.05
CA SER A 179 -0.75 0.74 4.89
C SER A 179 0.74 0.53 5.15
N GLN A 180 1.49 0.22 4.12
CA GLN A 180 2.91 -0.08 4.22
C GLN A 180 3.73 0.95 3.45
N TRP A 181 4.75 1.52 4.08
CA TRP A 181 5.77 2.29 3.39
C TRP A 181 6.78 1.32 2.76
N LYS A 182 7.02 1.45 1.46
CA LYS A 182 8.00 0.65 0.72
C LYS A 182 8.92 1.55 -0.07
N HIS A 183 10.20 1.20 -0.07
CA HIS A 183 11.15 1.82 -0.98
C HIS A 183 10.95 1.24 -2.37
N GLU A 184 10.68 2.10 -3.31
CA GLU A 184 10.58 1.76 -4.72
C GLU A 184 11.63 2.49 -5.52
N GLN A 185 12.09 1.86 -6.61
CA GLN A 185 13.04 2.45 -7.54
C GLN A 185 12.32 2.84 -8.82
N TYR A 186 12.58 4.06 -9.29
CA TYR A 186 12.09 4.58 -10.55
C TYR A 186 13.26 4.97 -11.43
N SER A 187 13.24 4.50 -12.68
CA SER A 187 14.26 4.87 -13.65
C SER A 187 13.99 6.27 -14.18
N ILE A 188 14.99 7.13 -14.14
CA ILE A 188 15.00 8.40 -14.87
C ILE A 188 16.02 8.25 -15.99
N ILE A 189 15.63 8.61 -17.20
CA ILE A 189 16.47 8.51 -18.39
C ILE A 189 17.07 9.88 -18.66
N TYR A 190 18.37 9.91 -18.94
CA TYR A 190 19.06 11.16 -19.20
C TYR A 190 20.13 11.00 -20.29
N TYR A 191 20.53 12.10 -20.88
CA TYR A 191 21.62 12.22 -21.83
C TYR A 191 22.72 13.10 -21.25
N ASP A 192 23.93 12.95 -21.76
CA ASP A 192 25.07 13.78 -21.37
C ASP A 192 24.91 15.23 -21.91
N SER A 193 24.10 16.01 -21.21
CA SER A 193 23.95 17.43 -21.39
C SER A 193 23.36 18.12 -20.16
N GLN A 194 23.73 19.41 -19.97
CA GLN A 194 23.40 20.15 -18.77
C GLN A 194 21.91 20.13 -18.42
N LYS A 195 21.01 20.38 -19.38
CA LYS A 195 19.57 20.39 -19.12
C LYS A 195 19.04 19.05 -18.63
N TRP A 196 19.61 17.92 -19.09
CA TRP A 196 19.22 16.61 -18.61
C TRP A 196 19.70 16.34 -17.18
N TYR A 197 20.92 16.82 -16.85
CA TYR A 197 21.43 16.76 -15.48
C TYR A 197 20.64 17.67 -14.54
N ASP A 198 20.32 18.89 -14.94
CA ASP A 198 19.49 19.80 -14.15
C ASP A 198 18.13 19.18 -13.80
N ALA A 199 17.50 18.49 -14.77
CA ALA A 199 16.24 17.81 -14.55
C ALA A 199 16.40 16.58 -13.62
N LEU A 200 17.51 15.83 -13.77
CA LEU A 200 17.83 14.70 -12.90
C LEU A 200 18.06 15.15 -11.46
N ASP A 201 18.83 16.22 -11.24
CA ASP A 201 19.09 16.79 -9.91
C ASP A 201 17.78 17.21 -9.24
N LYS A 202 16.82 17.77 -10.01
CA LYS A 202 15.48 18.10 -9.50
C LYS A 202 14.70 16.84 -9.10
N ALA A 203 14.77 15.80 -9.91
CA ALA A 203 14.09 14.52 -9.60
C ALA A 203 14.71 13.85 -8.37
N GLU A 204 16.03 13.89 -8.19
CA GLU A 204 16.72 13.39 -6.99
C GLU A 204 16.33 14.17 -5.73
N ALA A 205 16.10 15.47 -5.87
CA ALA A 205 15.62 16.33 -4.79
C ALA A 205 14.09 16.19 -4.54
N TYR A 206 13.40 15.28 -5.25
CA TYR A 206 11.94 15.11 -5.24
C TYR A 206 11.15 16.36 -5.68
N GLU A 207 11.79 17.29 -6.34
CA GLU A 207 11.17 18.48 -6.94
C GLU A 207 10.52 18.14 -8.30
N TRP A 208 9.58 17.19 -8.29
CA TRP A 208 9.00 16.56 -9.50
C TRP A 208 8.41 17.55 -10.48
N LYS A 209 7.76 18.63 -10.00
CA LYS A 209 7.20 19.66 -10.85
C LYS A 209 8.30 20.42 -11.59
N ALA A 210 9.38 20.79 -10.89
CA ALA A 210 10.50 21.50 -11.51
C ALA A 210 11.25 20.60 -12.52
N ALA A 211 11.43 19.32 -12.22
CA ALA A 211 12.00 18.34 -13.14
C ALA A 211 11.13 18.22 -14.41
N MET A 212 9.81 18.11 -14.25
CA MET A 212 8.84 18.02 -15.34
C MET A 212 8.89 19.24 -16.25
N ASP A 213 8.95 20.45 -15.69
CA ASP A 213 9.05 21.69 -16.48
C ASP A 213 10.30 21.71 -17.38
N ILE A 214 11.43 21.18 -16.89
CA ILE A 214 12.66 21.07 -17.68
C ILE A 214 12.48 20.03 -18.79
N TRP A 215 11.92 18.84 -18.49
CA TRP A 215 11.69 17.79 -19.50
C TRP A 215 10.69 18.25 -20.59
N ILE A 216 9.65 19.02 -20.23
CA ILE A 216 8.74 19.63 -21.21
C ILE A 216 9.53 20.52 -22.17
N GLY A 217 10.49 21.32 -21.66
CA GLY A 217 11.38 22.13 -22.49
C GLY A 217 12.37 21.35 -23.37
N LEU A 218 12.49 20.04 -23.18
CA LEU A 218 13.30 19.11 -24.00
C LEU A 218 12.49 18.39 -25.10
N LEU A 219 11.18 18.56 -25.15
CA LEU A 219 10.33 17.92 -26.17
C LEU A 219 10.54 18.51 -27.56
N ASP A 220 10.97 19.76 -27.66
CA ASP A 220 11.27 20.38 -28.95
C ASP A 220 12.62 19.85 -29.50
N THR A 221 12.60 18.61 -29.97
CA THR A 221 13.76 17.95 -30.55
C THR A 221 13.35 17.10 -31.74
N PRO A 222 14.11 17.10 -32.85
CA PRO A 222 13.86 16.19 -33.96
C PRO A 222 14.24 14.73 -33.66
N ASN A 223 14.94 14.48 -32.56
CA ASN A 223 15.36 13.13 -32.15
C ASN A 223 14.23 12.45 -31.40
N ILE A 224 13.53 11.54 -32.08
CA ILE A 224 12.37 10.79 -31.55
C ILE A 224 12.73 10.04 -30.25
N LEU A 225 13.90 9.40 -30.21
CA LEU A 225 14.33 8.68 -28.98
C LEU A 225 14.53 9.62 -27.80
N LYS A 226 15.12 10.84 -28.02
CA LYS A 226 15.26 11.83 -26.95
C LYS A 226 13.90 12.34 -26.48
N ARG A 227 12.96 12.56 -27.40
CA ARG A 227 11.61 13.00 -27.08
C ARG A 227 10.88 11.94 -26.26
N SER A 228 10.89 10.67 -26.70
CA SER A 228 10.32 9.55 -25.94
C SER A 228 10.91 9.44 -24.53
N CYS A 229 12.23 9.60 -24.36
CA CYS A 229 12.85 9.59 -23.03
C CYS A 229 12.36 10.75 -22.13
N ALA A 230 12.16 11.94 -22.68
CA ALA A 230 11.62 13.08 -21.93
C ALA A 230 10.15 12.85 -21.56
N GLU A 231 9.33 12.33 -22.48
CA GLU A 231 7.92 11.98 -22.25
C GLU A 231 7.78 10.91 -21.17
N TYR A 232 8.63 9.87 -21.19
CA TYR A 232 8.68 8.87 -20.14
C TYR A 232 9.00 9.49 -18.77
N ASN A 233 9.99 10.37 -18.68
CA ASN A 233 10.34 11.02 -17.43
C ASN A 233 9.21 11.95 -16.94
N ILE A 234 8.48 12.61 -17.84
CA ILE A 234 7.28 13.39 -17.50
C ILE A 234 6.20 12.46 -16.94
N ALA A 235 6.00 11.29 -17.53
CA ALA A 235 5.07 10.28 -17.01
C ALA A 235 5.45 9.85 -15.58
N VAL A 236 6.75 9.65 -15.29
CA VAL A 236 7.23 9.37 -13.93
C VAL A 236 6.89 10.53 -12.99
N ALA A 237 7.14 11.78 -13.40
CA ALA A 237 6.83 12.94 -12.56
C ALA A 237 5.33 13.09 -12.29
N CYS A 238 4.46 12.91 -13.30
CA CYS A 238 3.01 12.91 -13.12
C CYS A 238 2.56 11.81 -12.13
N TYR A 239 3.13 10.61 -12.25
CA TYR A 239 2.87 9.52 -11.31
C TYR A 239 3.26 9.89 -9.87
N MET A 240 4.42 10.52 -9.67
CA MET A 240 4.89 10.96 -8.35
C MET A 240 4.02 12.09 -7.77
N LEU A 241 3.43 12.90 -8.63
CA LEU A 241 2.48 13.97 -8.24
C LEU A 241 1.05 13.45 -8.00
N GLY A 242 0.79 12.14 -8.23
CA GLY A 242 -0.51 11.51 -8.03
C GLY A 242 -1.49 11.67 -9.19
N ASP A 243 -1.08 12.29 -10.29
CA ASP A 243 -1.90 12.40 -11.50
C ASP A 243 -1.66 11.18 -12.41
N TYR A 244 -2.31 10.08 -12.05
CA TYR A 244 -2.12 8.80 -12.76
C TYR A 244 -2.75 8.80 -14.15
N ALA A 245 -3.78 9.62 -14.40
CA ALA A 245 -4.38 9.73 -15.72
C ALA A 245 -3.40 10.43 -16.68
N LEU A 246 -2.84 11.55 -16.27
CA LEU A 246 -1.85 12.28 -17.05
C LEU A 246 -0.55 11.49 -17.22
N ALA A 247 -0.14 10.72 -16.20
CA ALA A 247 1.01 9.83 -16.29
C ALA A 247 0.83 8.77 -17.39
N GLU A 248 -0.38 8.19 -17.51
CA GLU A 248 -0.69 7.23 -18.58
C GLU A 248 -0.65 7.88 -19.96
N GLU A 249 -1.23 9.07 -20.12
CA GLU A 249 -1.20 9.80 -21.40
C GLU A 249 0.23 10.11 -21.87
N TRP A 250 1.10 10.55 -20.96
CA TRP A 250 2.51 10.80 -21.31
C TRP A 250 3.27 9.52 -21.62
N LEU A 251 2.93 8.42 -20.93
CA LEU A 251 3.54 7.12 -21.21
C LEU A 251 3.13 6.61 -22.59
N ASP A 252 1.86 6.79 -22.98
CA ASP A 252 1.36 6.43 -24.32
C ASP A 252 2.06 7.22 -25.44
N ARG A 253 2.31 8.51 -25.22
CA ARG A 253 3.09 9.32 -26.16
C ARG A 253 4.53 8.82 -26.30
N SER A 254 5.17 8.52 -25.17
CA SER A 254 6.52 7.95 -25.15
C SER A 254 6.61 6.67 -25.97
N GLU A 255 5.64 5.77 -25.83
CA GLU A 255 5.58 4.51 -26.60
C GLU A 255 5.30 4.72 -28.06
N GLN A 256 4.43 5.70 -28.42
CA GLN A 256 4.16 6.05 -29.82
C GLN A 256 5.41 6.58 -30.52
N ASP A 257 6.24 7.35 -29.82
CA ASP A 257 7.51 7.85 -30.36
C ASP A 257 8.56 6.74 -30.43
N ASN A 258 8.78 6.05 -29.32
CA ASN A 258 9.72 4.93 -29.25
C ASN A 258 9.48 4.08 -27.98
N GLU A 259 9.29 2.79 -28.12
CA GLU A 259 9.16 1.87 -26.99
C GLU A 259 10.46 1.80 -26.18
N LEU A 260 10.35 2.06 -24.89
CA LEU A 260 11.47 2.01 -23.94
C LEU A 260 11.35 0.80 -23.01
N PRO A 261 12.46 0.10 -22.71
CA PRO A 261 12.42 -1.11 -21.87
C PRO A 261 11.91 -0.91 -20.44
N VAL A 262 11.69 0.33 -20.01
CA VAL A 262 11.23 0.70 -18.67
C VAL A 262 9.72 0.99 -18.61
N THR A 263 9.06 1.10 -19.75
CA THR A 263 7.66 1.54 -19.88
C THR A 263 6.69 0.59 -19.20
N ASP A 264 6.81 -0.71 -19.45
CA ASP A 264 5.92 -1.73 -18.88
C ASP A 264 5.88 -1.70 -17.35
N ALA A 265 7.03 -1.49 -16.71
CA ALA A 265 7.11 -1.44 -15.25
C ALA A 265 6.34 -0.23 -14.69
N LEU A 266 6.46 0.93 -15.32
CA LEU A 266 5.74 2.14 -14.93
C LEU A 266 4.24 2.00 -15.20
N ARG A 267 3.84 1.46 -16.37
CA ARG A 267 2.44 1.20 -16.75
C ARG A 267 1.74 0.34 -15.72
N LYS A 268 2.36 -0.77 -15.32
CA LYS A 268 1.81 -1.65 -14.29
C LYS A 268 1.57 -0.92 -12.96
N ARG A 269 2.48 -0.05 -12.56
CA ARG A 269 2.34 0.76 -11.34
C ARG A 269 1.19 1.77 -11.44
N ILE A 270 1.09 2.48 -12.56
CA ILE A 270 -0.01 3.41 -12.84
C ILE A 270 -1.36 2.68 -12.74
N MET A 271 -1.51 1.53 -13.41
CA MET A 271 -2.74 0.74 -13.37
C MET A 271 -3.10 0.31 -11.94
N THR A 272 -2.12 -0.17 -11.16
CA THR A 272 -2.34 -0.57 -9.76
C THR A 272 -2.82 0.60 -8.90
N ARG A 273 -2.30 1.81 -9.11
CA ARG A 273 -2.71 3.00 -8.36
C ARG A 273 -4.08 3.52 -8.77
N LYS A 274 -4.38 3.50 -10.08
CA LYS A 274 -5.73 3.88 -10.59
C LYS A 274 -6.83 2.97 -10.08
N SER A 275 -6.57 1.68 -9.94
CA SER A 275 -7.56 0.72 -9.43
C SER A 275 -7.78 0.81 -7.92
N ALA A 276 -6.93 1.53 -7.19
CA ALA A 276 -7.01 1.72 -5.75
C ALA A 276 -7.59 3.10 -5.34
N GLN A 277 -7.90 3.96 -6.33
CA GLN A 277 -8.62 5.22 -6.16
C GLN A 277 -10.13 5.01 -6.37
#